data_c43d6e5fded7391b55d2d58d500382fe
#
_entry.id   c43d6e5fded7391b55d2d58d500382fe
#
_cell.length_a   1.000
_cell.length_b   1.000
_cell.length_c   1.000
_cell.angle_alpha   90.00
_cell.angle_beta   90.00
_cell.angle_gamma   90.00
#
_symmetry.space_group_name_H-M   'P 1'
#
loop_
_entity.id
_entity.type
_entity.pdbx_description
1 polymer ?
#
loop_
_entity_poly.entity_id
_entity_poly.type
_entity_poly.pdbx_seq_one_letter_code
_entity_poly.pdbx_strand_id
1 'polypeptide(L)'
;KALYSGGLTIYSTQNPKIQAVCDTQVNNDSNYDIRNKVSFSYALSIQQTDGAVEHFSEQSLLAYYKKQYGNYNLNYSSESDAQDAIDEYREALLQDGGIVLGENVIFTVQPQASVTIIDQSTGQVKALVGGRGEKTASKTLNRASGTTRQPGSTFKILTAYAPALESGKYTLATTVLDEPITYKSGQTIHNADGKYRGYTSIREAIQDSVNVVAIKTVEDITPQTGYEMAKKFGISTLTKDDAVESLPLGVGSVSNLELTAAFEVMPNQGVYKEPVLYTKILDQDGNLLLEKKPKKHHVIKDSTAFLLTSAMEDVVKKGSGKLADFETMPIAGKTGTAGTTEAARDAWFAGYTPYYTGVV
;
A
#
# COMPACT_ATOMS: atom_id res chain seq x y z
N LYS A 1 23.02 -15.01 12.80
CA LYS A 1 23.45 -16.39 13.19
C LYS A 1 22.53 -16.95 14.26
N ALA A 2 22.23 -16.24 15.37
CA ALA A 2 21.34 -16.72 16.45
C ALA A 2 19.96 -17.15 15.95
N LEU A 3 19.32 -16.39 15.04
CA LEU A 3 18.00 -16.70 14.50
C LEU A 3 17.91 -18.05 13.79
N TYR A 4 18.98 -18.50 13.11
CA TYR A 4 18.98 -19.70 12.29
C TYR A 4 19.60 -20.93 12.95
N SER A 5 20.43 -20.73 13.97
CA SER A 5 21.19 -21.81 14.61
C SER A 5 21.26 -21.70 16.14
N GLY A 6 20.48 -20.78 16.74
CA GLY A 6 20.53 -20.53 18.19
C GLY A 6 19.47 -21.28 18.99
N GLY A 7 18.73 -22.23 18.40
CA GLY A 7 17.70 -23.01 19.11
C GLY A 7 16.54 -22.16 19.66
N LEU A 8 16.23 -21.03 19.01
CA LEU A 8 15.19 -20.11 19.50
C LEU A 8 13.77 -20.67 19.28
N THR A 9 12.90 -20.49 20.28
CA THR A 9 11.46 -20.70 20.15
C THR A 9 10.77 -19.34 20.01
N ILE A 10 10.14 -19.07 18.84
CA ILE A 10 9.48 -17.80 18.54
C ILE A 10 7.96 -18.01 18.54
N TYR A 11 7.26 -17.26 19.38
CA TYR A 11 5.80 -17.25 19.43
C TYR A 11 5.27 -16.17 18.51
N SER A 12 4.98 -16.57 17.26
CA SER A 12 4.39 -15.68 16.23
C SER A 12 2.95 -15.31 16.60
N THR A 13 2.50 -14.13 16.14
CA THR A 13 1.09 -13.69 16.23
C THR A 13 0.24 -14.18 15.07
N GLN A 14 0.86 -14.75 14.05
CA GLN A 14 0.19 -15.26 12.87
C GLN A 14 -0.90 -16.28 13.22
N ASN A 15 -2.06 -16.16 12.58
CA ASN A 15 -3.10 -17.17 12.60
C ASN A 15 -3.03 -17.97 11.28
N PRO A 16 -2.68 -19.29 11.31
CA PRO A 16 -2.51 -20.06 10.08
C PRO A 16 -3.76 -20.14 9.19
N LYS A 17 -4.96 -20.12 9.78
CA LYS A 17 -6.22 -20.14 9.02
C LYS A 17 -6.46 -18.83 8.30
N ILE A 18 -6.25 -17.69 8.95
CA ILE A 18 -6.39 -16.36 8.33
C ILE A 18 -5.31 -16.18 7.26
N GLN A 19 -4.06 -16.60 7.54
CA GLN A 19 -2.97 -16.55 6.57
C GLN A 19 -3.32 -17.37 5.31
N ALA A 20 -3.77 -18.61 5.48
CA ALA A 20 -4.13 -19.48 4.35
C ALA A 20 -5.26 -18.88 3.47
N VAL A 21 -6.26 -18.22 4.07
CA VAL A 21 -7.30 -17.52 3.32
C VAL A 21 -6.68 -16.36 2.52
N CYS A 22 -5.83 -15.54 3.14
CA CYS A 22 -5.17 -14.44 2.45
C CYS A 22 -4.28 -14.93 1.31
N ASP A 23 -3.48 -15.97 1.53
CA ASP A 23 -2.62 -16.58 0.51
C ASP A 23 -3.45 -17.11 -0.67
N THR A 24 -4.56 -17.80 -0.39
CA THR A 24 -5.47 -18.30 -1.42
C THR A 24 -6.08 -17.17 -2.23
N GLN A 25 -6.58 -16.12 -1.58
CA GLN A 25 -7.23 -15.00 -2.28
C GLN A 25 -6.24 -14.16 -3.09
N VAL A 26 -5.04 -13.92 -2.56
CA VAL A 26 -3.99 -13.19 -3.29
C VAL A 26 -3.51 -13.95 -4.52
N ASN A 27 -3.48 -15.29 -4.47
CA ASN A 27 -3.03 -16.11 -5.59
C ASN A 27 -4.19 -16.57 -6.52
N ASN A 28 -5.42 -16.18 -6.24
CA ASN A 28 -6.55 -16.50 -7.12
C ASN A 28 -6.63 -15.50 -8.27
N ASP A 29 -6.29 -15.95 -9.47
CA ASP A 29 -6.25 -15.16 -10.70
C ASP A 29 -7.59 -14.51 -11.04
N SER A 30 -8.72 -15.10 -10.64
CA SER A 30 -10.06 -14.54 -10.86
C SER A 30 -10.34 -13.25 -10.10
N ASN A 31 -9.52 -12.91 -9.10
CA ASN A 31 -9.63 -11.65 -8.36
C ASN A 31 -8.99 -10.45 -9.08
N TYR A 32 -8.44 -10.67 -10.29
CA TYR A 32 -7.75 -9.64 -11.04
C TYR A 32 -8.39 -9.50 -12.43
N ASP A 33 -8.89 -8.30 -12.74
CA ASP A 33 -9.50 -7.97 -14.05
C ASP A 33 -8.51 -7.91 -15.21
N ILE A 34 -7.24 -8.17 -14.96
CA ILE A 34 -6.17 -8.01 -15.93
C ILE A 34 -5.67 -9.39 -16.36
N ARG A 35 -5.42 -9.56 -17.64
CA ARG A 35 -4.69 -10.74 -18.14
C ARG A 35 -3.40 -10.88 -17.33
N ASN A 36 -3.15 -12.04 -16.79
CA ASN A 36 -1.93 -12.34 -16.08
C ASN A 36 -0.75 -11.97 -16.97
N LYS A 37 0.05 -11.03 -16.49
CA LYS A 37 1.29 -10.61 -17.15
C LYS A 37 2.44 -11.06 -16.29
N VAL A 38 3.56 -11.26 -16.92
CA VAL A 38 4.80 -11.60 -16.27
C VAL A 38 5.79 -10.45 -16.47
N SER A 39 6.48 -10.08 -15.42
CA SER A 39 7.72 -9.30 -15.50
C SER A 39 8.87 -10.12 -14.98
N PHE A 40 10.09 -9.58 -15.02
CA PHE A 40 11.26 -10.27 -14.49
C PHE A 40 12.26 -9.31 -13.86
N SER A 41 13.11 -9.86 -13.00
CA SER A 41 14.41 -9.28 -12.63
C SER A 41 15.48 -10.00 -13.40
N TYR A 42 16.46 -9.25 -13.89
CA TYR A 42 17.53 -9.76 -14.76
C TYR A 42 18.89 -9.29 -14.27
N ALA A 43 19.83 -10.21 -14.20
CA ALA A 43 21.24 -9.91 -13.94
C ALA A 43 22.09 -10.73 -14.90
N LEU A 44 22.92 -10.07 -15.69
CA LEU A 44 23.84 -10.67 -16.65
C LEU A 44 25.22 -10.04 -16.47
N SER A 45 26.26 -10.87 -16.48
CA SER A 45 27.66 -10.44 -16.49
C SER A 45 28.34 -10.99 -17.72
N ILE A 46 28.98 -10.13 -18.52
CA ILE A 46 29.69 -10.47 -19.74
C ILE A 46 31.14 -10.01 -19.62
N GLN A 47 32.08 -10.87 -19.96
CA GLN A 47 33.46 -10.47 -20.21
C GLN A 47 33.62 -10.12 -21.69
N GLN A 48 34.01 -8.89 -21.97
CA GLN A 48 34.26 -8.39 -23.31
C GLN A 48 35.58 -8.90 -23.86
N THR A 49 35.79 -8.77 -25.16
CA THR A 49 37.01 -9.24 -25.85
C THR A 49 38.29 -8.54 -25.39
N ASP A 50 38.18 -7.33 -24.82
CA ASP A 50 39.30 -6.59 -24.21
C ASP A 50 39.56 -7.00 -22.74
N GLY A 51 38.78 -7.98 -22.20
CA GLY A 51 38.87 -8.48 -20.84
C GLY A 51 38.05 -7.69 -19.80
N ALA A 52 37.41 -6.60 -20.18
CA ALA A 52 36.52 -5.85 -19.28
C ALA A 52 35.28 -6.67 -18.92
N VAL A 53 34.82 -6.56 -17.68
CA VAL A 53 33.57 -7.21 -17.23
C VAL A 53 32.48 -6.14 -17.11
N GLU A 54 31.40 -6.35 -17.83
CA GLU A 54 30.20 -5.50 -17.80
C GLU A 54 29.04 -6.22 -17.17
N HIS A 55 28.17 -5.43 -16.47
CA HIS A 55 26.97 -5.93 -15.79
C HIS A 55 25.72 -5.27 -16.38
N PHE A 56 24.75 -6.09 -16.70
CA PHE A 56 23.48 -5.69 -17.28
C PHE A 56 22.32 -6.14 -16.40
N SER A 57 21.22 -5.38 -16.45
CA SER A 57 20.01 -5.62 -15.68
C SER A 57 18.76 -5.48 -16.55
N GLU A 58 17.58 -5.75 -15.97
CA GLU A 58 16.30 -5.45 -16.62
C GLU A 58 16.17 -3.97 -17.01
N GLN A 59 16.84 -3.04 -16.32
CA GLN A 59 16.85 -1.62 -16.68
C GLN A 59 17.68 -1.36 -17.95
N SER A 60 18.78 -2.05 -18.12
CA SER A 60 19.61 -2.00 -19.33
C SER A 60 18.83 -2.53 -20.53
N LEU A 61 18.13 -3.66 -20.35
CA LEU A 61 17.24 -4.25 -21.34
C LEU A 61 16.09 -3.30 -21.70
N LEU A 62 15.46 -2.69 -20.70
CA LEU A 62 14.41 -1.69 -20.94
C LEU A 62 14.92 -0.50 -21.75
N ALA A 63 16.13 -0.01 -21.45
CA ALA A 63 16.74 1.09 -22.18
C ALA A 63 17.03 0.71 -23.65
N TYR A 64 17.52 -0.52 -23.89
CA TYR A 64 17.75 -1.08 -25.22
C TYR A 64 16.48 -1.07 -26.06
N TYR A 65 15.39 -1.65 -25.55
CA TYR A 65 14.13 -1.71 -26.28
C TYR A 65 13.43 -0.33 -26.42
N LYS A 66 13.55 0.56 -25.43
CA LYS A 66 13.04 1.94 -25.57
C LYS A 66 13.74 2.70 -26.69
N LYS A 67 15.03 2.46 -26.93
CA LYS A 67 15.76 3.07 -28.03
C LYS A 67 15.25 2.59 -29.39
N GLN A 68 14.78 1.35 -29.48
CA GLN A 68 14.25 0.77 -30.73
C GLN A 68 12.78 1.09 -30.98
N TYR A 69 11.94 0.97 -29.93
CA TYR A 69 10.48 0.98 -30.06
C TYR A 69 9.80 2.20 -29.40
N GLY A 70 10.57 3.10 -28.78
CA GLY A 70 10.04 4.29 -28.09
C GLY A 70 9.35 3.94 -26.78
N ASN A 71 8.05 3.67 -26.83
CA ASN A 71 7.29 3.30 -25.62
C ASN A 71 7.34 1.78 -25.41
N TYR A 72 8.15 1.35 -24.45
CA TYR A 72 8.33 -0.06 -24.10
C TYR A 72 8.23 -0.27 -22.59
N ASN A 73 7.72 -1.43 -22.16
CA ASN A 73 7.64 -1.82 -20.76
C ASN A 73 8.02 -3.31 -20.60
N LEU A 74 8.34 -3.72 -19.38
CA LEU A 74 8.79 -5.09 -19.05
C LEU A 74 7.63 -6.01 -18.62
N ASN A 75 6.42 -5.81 -19.14
CA ASN A 75 5.29 -6.70 -18.87
C ASN A 75 4.97 -7.51 -20.14
N TYR A 76 5.03 -8.82 -20.01
CA TYR A 76 4.85 -9.79 -21.08
C TYR A 76 3.60 -10.64 -20.84
N SER A 77 3.08 -11.25 -21.91
CA SER A 77 1.89 -12.11 -21.83
C SER A 77 2.20 -13.46 -21.19
N SER A 78 3.45 -13.92 -21.34
CA SER A 78 3.94 -15.19 -20.80
C SER A 78 5.42 -15.11 -20.40
N GLU A 79 5.91 -16.10 -19.65
CA GLU A 79 7.34 -16.26 -19.36
C GLU A 79 8.14 -16.54 -20.63
N SER A 80 7.56 -17.26 -21.60
CA SER A 80 8.20 -17.49 -22.90
C SER A 80 8.47 -16.19 -23.64
N ASP A 81 7.45 -15.30 -23.75
CA ASP A 81 7.63 -14.01 -24.44
C ASP A 81 8.68 -13.14 -23.74
N ALA A 82 8.74 -13.23 -22.42
CA ALA A 82 9.74 -12.51 -21.62
C ALA A 82 11.15 -13.09 -21.83
N GLN A 83 11.26 -14.43 -21.90
CA GLN A 83 12.54 -15.11 -22.17
C GLN A 83 13.06 -14.79 -23.58
N ASP A 84 12.19 -14.80 -24.59
CA ASP A 84 12.55 -14.45 -25.96
C ASP A 84 13.16 -13.04 -26.04
N ALA A 85 12.58 -12.07 -25.30
CA ALA A 85 13.12 -10.71 -25.24
C ALA A 85 14.48 -10.65 -24.50
N ILE A 86 14.67 -11.47 -23.47
CA ILE A 86 15.95 -11.58 -22.76
C ILE A 86 17.01 -12.18 -23.68
N ASP A 87 16.66 -13.23 -24.40
CA ASP A 87 17.57 -13.93 -25.31
C ASP A 87 18.01 -13.03 -26.46
N GLU A 88 17.06 -12.31 -27.10
CA GLU A 88 17.35 -11.30 -28.14
C GLU A 88 18.32 -10.23 -27.61
N TYR A 89 18.05 -9.70 -26.43
CA TYR A 89 18.93 -8.69 -25.82
C TYR A 89 20.32 -9.24 -25.51
N ARG A 90 20.41 -10.46 -24.95
CA ARG A 90 21.69 -11.14 -24.69
C ARG A 90 22.49 -11.38 -25.97
N GLU A 91 21.83 -11.86 -27.02
CA GLU A 91 22.47 -12.07 -28.32
C GLU A 91 23.01 -10.76 -28.92
N ALA A 92 22.26 -9.67 -28.79
CA ALA A 92 22.71 -8.35 -29.23
C ALA A 92 23.99 -7.88 -28.49
N LEU A 93 24.10 -8.19 -27.18
CA LEU A 93 25.30 -7.86 -26.38
C LEU A 93 26.51 -8.75 -26.71
N LEU A 94 26.30 -9.94 -27.28
CA LEU A 94 27.37 -10.91 -27.59
C LEU A 94 27.88 -10.79 -29.03
N GLN A 95 27.32 -9.90 -29.86
CA GLN A 95 27.72 -9.77 -31.29
C GLN A 95 29.21 -9.48 -31.47
N ASP A 96 29.84 -8.80 -30.52
CA ASP A 96 31.26 -8.46 -30.55
C ASP A 96 32.17 -9.54 -29.91
N GLY A 97 31.64 -10.74 -29.63
CA GLY A 97 32.39 -11.90 -29.17
C GLY A 97 32.62 -11.99 -27.66
N GLY A 98 31.79 -11.34 -26.83
CA GLY A 98 31.82 -11.45 -25.38
C GLY A 98 31.47 -12.85 -24.86
N ILE A 99 31.88 -13.15 -23.62
CA ILE A 99 31.62 -14.43 -22.93
C ILE A 99 30.73 -14.18 -21.71
N VAL A 100 29.61 -14.91 -21.61
CA VAL A 100 28.72 -14.86 -20.43
C VAL A 100 29.43 -15.49 -19.23
N LEU A 101 29.66 -14.72 -18.18
CA LEU A 101 30.23 -15.17 -16.90
C LEU A 101 29.13 -15.65 -15.93
N GLY A 102 27.91 -15.11 -16.02
CA GLY A 102 26.78 -15.50 -15.21
C GLY A 102 25.52 -14.81 -15.66
N GLU A 103 24.39 -15.50 -15.54
CA GLU A 103 23.06 -15.01 -15.87
C GLU A 103 22.05 -15.49 -14.83
N ASN A 104 21.16 -14.61 -14.43
CA ASN A 104 20.06 -14.94 -13.53
C ASN A 104 18.79 -14.22 -13.95
N VAL A 105 17.69 -14.96 -14.08
CA VAL A 105 16.37 -14.47 -14.40
C VAL A 105 15.40 -14.92 -13.31
N ILE A 106 14.58 -14.00 -12.79
CA ILE A 106 13.51 -14.32 -11.84
C ILE A 106 12.22 -13.74 -12.39
N PHE A 107 11.34 -14.60 -12.89
CA PHE A 107 10.02 -14.21 -13.35
C PHE A 107 9.11 -13.87 -12.19
N THR A 108 8.25 -12.88 -12.39
CA THR A 108 7.31 -12.39 -11.39
C THR A 108 5.96 -12.15 -12.03
N VAL A 109 4.94 -12.85 -11.54
CA VAL A 109 3.55 -12.67 -11.99
C VAL A 109 3.08 -11.23 -11.72
N GLN A 110 2.33 -10.64 -12.66
CA GLN A 110 1.74 -9.31 -12.55
C GLN A 110 0.21 -9.36 -12.72
N PRO A 111 -0.56 -8.48 -12.08
CA PRO A 111 -0.12 -7.51 -11.06
C PRO A 111 0.30 -8.18 -9.76
N GLN A 112 1.08 -7.47 -8.96
CA GLN A 112 1.41 -7.89 -7.60
C GLN A 112 0.37 -7.39 -6.60
N ALA A 113 0.27 -8.07 -5.45
CA ALA A 113 -0.60 -7.66 -4.35
C ALA A 113 0.09 -7.90 -3.00
N SER A 114 -0.33 -7.15 -1.98
CA SER A 114 0.05 -7.38 -0.59
C SER A 114 -1.15 -7.20 0.32
N VAL A 115 -1.21 -7.99 1.40
CA VAL A 115 -2.30 -7.94 2.37
C VAL A 115 -1.71 -7.96 3.78
N THR A 116 -2.26 -7.13 4.65
CA THR A 116 -2.04 -7.21 6.10
C THR A 116 -3.37 -7.31 6.81
N ILE A 117 -3.50 -8.23 7.77
CA ILE A 117 -4.67 -8.37 8.66
C ILE A 117 -4.19 -8.22 10.10
N ILE A 118 -4.78 -7.27 10.84
CA ILE A 118 -4.49 -7.02 12.25
C ILE A 118 -5.75 -7.30 13.10
N ASP A 119 -5.55 -7.97 14.22
CA ASP A 119 -6.52 -8.03 15.31
C ASP A 119 -6.47 -6.70 16.07
N GLN A 120 -7.45 -5.86 15.83
CA GLN A 120 -7.51 -4.49 16.36
C GLN A 120 -7.60 -4.45 17.89
N SER A 121 -8.07 -5.51 18.55
CA SER A 121 -8.13 -5.58 20.00
C SER A 121 -6.73 -5.70 20.64
N THR A 122 -5.78 -6.32 19.92
CA THR A 122 -4.45 -6.66 20.42
C THR A 122 -3.29 -6.00 19.70
N GLY A 123 -3.47 -5.44 18.49
CA GLY A 123 -2.39 -4.98 17.61
C GLY A 123 -1.59 -6.11 16.97
N GLN A 124 -2.04 -7.36 17.09
CA GLN A 124 -1.35 -8.53 16.57
C GLN A 124 -1.62 -8.72 15.08
N VAL A 125 -0.56 -8.83 14.29
CA VAL A 125 -0.66 -9.17 12.87
C VAL A 125 -1.02 -10.65 12.74
N LYS A 126 -2.21 -10.94 12.22
CA LYS A 126 -2.75 -12.30 12.06
C LYS A 126 -2.43 -12.91 10.70
N ALA A 127 -2.28 -12.07 9.68
CA ALA A 127 -1.81 -12.49 8.37
C ALA A 127 -1.00 -11.37 7.71
N LEU A 128 0.00 -11.75 6.94
CA LEU A 128 0.84 -10.86 6.16
C LEU A 128 1.23 -11.54 4.85
N VAL A 129 0.71 -11.05 3.72
CA VAL A 129 1.08 -11.52 2.39
C VAL A 129 1.90 -10.45 1.69
N GLY A 130 3.13 -10.76 1.36
CA GLY A 130 4.08 -9.81 0.79
C GLY A 130 4.17 -9.83 -0.74
N GLY A 131 3.40 -10.68 -1.41
CA GLY A 131 3.41 -10.76 -2.86
C GLY A 131 2.58 -11.92 -3.39
N ARG A 132 2.28 -11.88 -4.69
CA ARG A 132 1.59 -12.88 -5.46
C ARG A 132 2.61 -13.80 -6.16
N GLY A 133 2.23 -15.05 -6.39
CA GLY A 133 3.08 -16.09 -6.98
C GLY A 133 3.69 -17.02 -5.94
N GLU A 134 4.27 -18.10 -6.41
CA GLU A 134 4.93 -19.09 -5.56
C GLU A 134 6.19 -18.49 -4.91
N LYS A 135 6.38 -18.80 -3.64
CA LYS A 135 7.52 -18.35 -2.87
C LYS A 135 8.59 -19.43 -2.82
N THR A 136 9.50 -19.39 -3.78
CA THR A 136 10.53 -20.41 -3.98
C THR A 136 11.82 -20.18 -3.17
N ALA A 137 11.99 -18.98 -2.57
CA ALA A 137 13.21 -18.62 -1.83
C ALA A 137 12.91 -17.90 -0.52
N SER A 138 13.84 -17.99 0.43
CA SER A 138 13.83 -17.20 1.66
C SER A 138 14.27 -15.75 1.41
N LYS A 139 13.82 -14.81 2.25
CA LYS A 139 14.20 -13.37 2.21
C LYS A 139 13.85 -12.67 0.89
N THR A 140 12.85 -13.16 0.18
CA THR A 140 12.29 -12.44 -0.97
C THR A 140 11.57 -11.17 -0.53
N LEU A 141 11.34 -10.27 -1.47
CA LEU A 141 10.69 -8.99 -1.22
C LEU A 141 9.30 -9.18 -0.59
N ASN A 142 9.10 -8.61 0.59
CA ASN A 142 7.80 -8.52 1.25
C ASN A 142 7.22 -7.13 1.02
N ARG A 143 6.26 -7.02 0.08
CA ARG A 143 5.65 -5.73 -0.29
C ARG A 143 4.76 -5.14 0.79
N ALA A 144 4.30 -5.96 1.75
CA ALA A 144 3.47 -5.45 2.83
C ALA A 144 4.25 -4.61 3.86
N SER A 145 5.54 -4.91 4.08
CA SER A 145 6.37 -4.23 5.07
C SER A 145 7.69 -3.68 4.54
N GLY A 146 8.17 -4.17 3.40
CA GLY A 146 9.47 -3.85 2.83
C GLY A 146 9.43 -2.86 1.65
N THR A 147 8.24 -2.40 1.24
CA THR A 147 8.07 -1.37 0.21
C THR A 147 7.07 -0.32 0.65
N THR A 148 7.23 0.88 0.10
CA THR A 148 6.29 1.98 0.29
C THR A 148 5.68 2.38 -1.04
N ARG A 149 4.38 2.70 -1.02
CA ARG A 149 3.60 3.13 -2.18
C ARG A 149 2.67 4.27 -1.80
N GLN A 150 2.25 5.05 -2.77
CA GLN A 150 1.29 6.12 -2.58
C GLN A 150 -0.09 5.53 -2.24
N PRO A 151 -0.67 5.83 -1.06
CA PRO A 151 -1.91 5.25 -0.59
C PRO A 151 -3.16 5.87 -1.24
N GLY A 152 -2.99 6.91 -2.06
CA GLY A 152 -4.08 7.60 -2.70
C GLY A 152 -5.12 8.13 -1.72
N SER A 153 -6.37 8.07 -2.11
CA SER A 153 -7.51 8.62 -1.35
C SER A 153 -7.77 8.00 0.03
N THR A 154 -7.08 6.92 0.42
CA THR A 154 -7.17 6.43 1.81
C THR A 154 -6.65 7.48 2.80
N PHE A 155 -5.69 8.30 2.38
CA PHE A 155 -5.11 9.37 3.19
C PHE A 155 -6.07 10.51 3.52
N LYS A 156 -7.15 10.70 2.77
CA LYS A 156 -8.18 11.69 3.10
C LYS A 156 -8.73 11.50 4.51
N ILE A 157 -8.88 10.24 4.94
CA ILE A 157 -9.37 9.91 6.28
C ILE A 157 -8.38 10.40 7.33
N LEU A 158 -7.08 10.08 7.16
CA LEU A 158 -6.05 10.30 8.17
C LEU A 158 -5.60 11.76 8.25
N THR A 159 -5.53 12.47 7.11
CA THR A 159 -4.85 13.77 7.00
C THR A 159 -5.78 14.96 6.80
N ALA A 160 -7.02 14.74 6.36
CA ALA A 160 -8.01 15.79 6.21
C ALA A 160 -9.15 15.63 7.22
N TYR A 161 -9.88 14.52 7.15
CA TYR A 161 -11.15 14.40 7.88
C TYR A 161 -10.97 14.05 9.36
N ALA A 162 -10.01 13.20 9.73
CA ALA A 162 -9.74 12.93 11.15
C ALA A 162 -9.32 14.20 11.90
N PRO A 163 -8.31 14.97 11.47
CA PRO A 163 -7.95 16.20 12.19
C PRO A 163 -9.03 17.29 12.12
N ALA A 164 -9.81 17.37 11.04
CA ALA A 164 -10.90 18.34 10.94
C ALA A 164 -12.01 18.06 11.97
N LEU A 165 -12.47 16.80 12.07
CA LEU A 165 -13.46 16.38 13.06
C LEU A 165 -12.91 16.48 14.50
N GLU A 166 -11.65 16.08 14.72
CA GLU A 166 -10.99 16.12 16.02
C GLU A 166 -10.85 17.54 16.57
N SER A 167 -10.66 18.54 15.69
CA SER A 167 -10.59 19.96 16.07
C SER A 167 -11.91 20.51 16.62
N GLY A 168 -13.05 19.85 16.34
CA GLY A 168 -14.39 20.33 16.65
C GLY A 168 -14.91 21.44 15.73
N LYS A 169 -14.10 21.92 14.77
CA LYS A 169 -14.55 22.89 13.76
C LYS A 169 -15.49 22.27 12.72
N TYR A 170 -15.33 20.98 12.47
CA TYR A 170 -16.09 20.24 11.47
C TYR A 170 -16.98 19.19 12.11
N THR A 171 -18.10 18.94 11.45
CA THR A 171 -18.98 17.80 11.66
C THR A 171 -19.17 17.05 10.34
N LEU A 172 -19.76 15.87 10.36
CA LEU A 172 -20.11 15.17 9.12
C LEU A 172 -21.13 15.93 8.24
N ALA A 173 -21.90 16.84 8.84
CA ALA A 173 -22.88 17.70 8.15
C ALA A 173 -22.27 19.02 7.64
N THR A 174 -21.05 19.38 8.05
CA THR A 174 -20.37 20.57 7.53
C THR A 174 -20.23 20.46 6.03
N THR A 175 -20.65 21.49 5.30
CA THR A 175 -20.58 21.55 3.85
C THR A 175 -19.37 22.38 3.39
N VAL A 176 -18.71 21.88 2.34
CA VAL A 176 -17.61 22.56 1.64
C VAL A 176 -17.98 22.66 0.16
N LEU A 177 -17.71 23.80 -0.46
CA LEU A 177 -18.02 24.02 -1.88
C LEU A 177 -17.07 23.22 -2.77
N ASP A 178 -17.60 22.19 -3.45
CA ASP A 178 -16.92 21.41 -4.48
C ASP A 178 -17.05 22.11 -5.84
N GLU A 179 -16.00 22.79 -6.23
CA GLU A 179 -15.88 23.60 -7.46
C GLU A 179 -14.45 23.49 -8.01
N PRO A 180 -14.20 23.86 -9.29
CA PRO A 180 -12.85 23.89 -9.83
C PRO A 180 -11.93 24.78 -8.99
N ILE A 181 -10.80 24.21 -8.55
CA ILE A 181 -9.74 24.93 -7.84
C ILE A 181 -8.37 24.60 -8.45
N THR A 182 -7.39 25.44 -8.18
CA THR A 182 -6.01 25.23 -8.59
C THR A 182 -5.08 25.28 -7.39
N TYR A 183 -4.05 24.44 -7.39
CA TYR A 183 -2.94 24.59 -6.46
C TYR A 183 -2.20 25.91 -6.66
N LYS A 184 -1.42 26.32 -5.68
CA LYS A 184 -0.52 27.48 -5.80
C LYS A 184 0.46 27.35 -6.98
N SER A 185 0.76 26.12 -7.41
CA SER A 185 1.56 25.83 -8.60
C SER A 185 0.85 26.10 -9.93
N GLY A 186 -0.46 26.43 -9.91
CA GLY A 186 -1.28 26.63 -11.11
C GLY A 186 -1.91 25.36 -11.70
N GLN A 187 -1.64 24.19 -11.15
CA GLN A 187 -2.26 22.95 -11.60
C GLN A 187 -3.71 22.86 -11.11
N THR A 188 -4.65 22.58 -12.01
CA THR A 188 -6.07 22.39 -11.68
C THR A 188 -6.30 21.05 -10.99
N ILE A 189 -7.14 21.08 -9.96
CA ILE A 189 -7.54 19.91 -9.18
C ILE A 189 -8.88 19.39 -9.72
N HIS A 190 -8.92 18.09 -10.03
CA HIS A 190 -10.12 17.43 -10.53
C HIS A 190 -10.59 16.35 -9.56
N ASN A 191 -11.90 16.18 -9.45
CA ASN A 191 -12.46 14.98 -8.88
C ASN A 191 -12.24 13.79 -9.82
N ALA A 192 -12.15 12.57 -9.29
CA ALA A 192 -11.85 11.37 -10.08
C ALA A 192 -12.89 11.09 -11.19
N ASP A 193 -14.15 11.49 -10.98
CA ASP A 193 -15.24 11.37 -11.94
C ASP A 193 -15.40 12.61 -12.86
N GLY A 194 -14.53 13.61 -12.73
CA GLY A 194 -14.55 14.85 -13.50
C GLY A 194 -15.73 15.78 -13.20
N LYS A 195 -16.51 15.51 -12.13
CA LYS A 195 -17.72 16.28 -11.77
C LYS A 195 -17.49 17.12 -10.52
N TYR A 196 -18.19 18.25 -10.45
CA TYR A 196 -18.27 19.10 -9.28
C TYR A 196 -19.72 19.15 -8.77
N ARG A 197 -19.90 19.06 -7.45
CA ARG A 197 -21.19 18.82 -6.79
C ARG A 197 -21.79 20.04 -6.11
N GLY A 198 -21.04 21.16 -6.06
CA GLY A 198 -21.43 22.32 -5.26
C GLY A 198 -21.21 22.07 -3.77
N TYR A 199 -22.11 22.61 -2.93
CA TYR A 199 -22.01 22.39 -1.47
C TYR A 199 -22.19 20.92 -1.12
N THR A 200 -21.11 20.30 -0.72
CA THR A 200 -20.99 18.86 -0.42
C THR A 200 -20.64 18.67 1.04
N SER A 201 -21.40 17.84 1.75
CA SER A 201 -21.12 17.53 3.15
C SER A 201 -19.85 16.69 3.30
N ILE A 202 -19.19 16.77 4.45
CA ILE A 202 -18.01 15.92 4.75
C ILE A 202 -18.37 14.43 4.64
N ARG A 203 -19.58 14.02 5.04
CA ARG A 203 -20.06 12.63 4.88
C ARG A 203 -20.09 12.20 3.42
N GLU A 204 -20.71 12.99 2.55
CA GLU A 204 -20.77 12.70 1.11
C GLU A 204 -19.37 12.73 0.47
N ALA A 205 -18.52 13.67 0.90
CA ALA A 205 -17.15 13.76 0.40
C ALA A 205 -16.29 12.53 0.79
N ILE A 206 -16.51 11.93 1.95
CA ILE A 206 -15.90 10.66 2.35
C ILE A 206 -16.48 9.52 1.51
N GLN A 207 -17.80 9.42 1.41
CA GLN A 207 -18.52 8.39 0.66
C GLN A 207 -18.06 8.31 -0.79
N ASP A 208 -18.04 9.46 -1.49
CA ASP A 208 -17.76 9.55 -2.92
C ASP A 208 -16.29 9.87 -3.23
N SER A 209 -15.47 9.97 -2.18
CA SER A 209 -14.03 10.24 -2.31
C SER A 209 -13.70 11.54 -3.04
N VAL A 210 -14.43 12.64 -2.76
CA VAL A 210 -14.28 13.94 -3.42
C VAL A 210 -12.90 14.54 -3.13
N ASN A 211 -12.15 14.89 -4.18
CA ASN A 211 -10.78 15.42 -4.05
C ASN A 211 -10.77 16.86 -3.55
N VAL A 212 -11.57 17.71 -4.18
CA VAL A 212 -11.61 19.15 -3.91
C VAL A 212 -11.98 19.44 -2.45
N VAL A 213 -12.99 18.74 -1.93
CA VAL A 213 -13.43 18.89 -0.53
C VAL A 213 -12.31 18.51 0.43
N ALA A 214 -11.58 17.42 0.16
CA ALA A 214 -10.47 16.98 1.00
C ALA A 214 -9.33 18.01 1.03
N ILE A 215 -8.99 18.59 -0.13
CA ILE A 215 -7.95 19.62 -0.24
C ILE A 215 -8.38 20.89 0.50
N LYS A 216 -9.57 21.43 0.23
CA LYS A 216 -10.07 22.60 0.95
C LYS A 216 -10.13 22.38 2.47
N THR A 217 -10.49 21.16 2.90
CA THR A 217 -10.48 20.80 4.32
C THR A 217 -9.09 20.86 4.91
N VAL A 218 -8.07 20.28 4.23
CA VAL A 218 -6.69 20.31 4.73
C VAL A 218 -6.07 21.71 4.67
N GLU A 219 -6.45 22.53 3.70
CA GLU A 219 -6.03 23.94 3.66
C GLU A 219 -6.56 24.73 4.85
N ASP A 220 -7.82 24.54 5.23
CA ASP A 220 -8.44 25.23 6.37
C ASP A 220 -7.85 24.82 7.73
N ILE A 221 -7.52 23.54 7.90
CA ILE A 221 -6.88 23.03 9.13
C ILE A 221 -5.35 23.07 9.09
N THR A 222 -4.76 23.45 7.98
CA THR A 222 -3.36 23.46 7.55
C THR A 222 -2.77 22.10 7.17
N PRO A 223 -1.97 22.00 6.09
CA PRO A 223 -1.26 20.77 5.72
C PRO A 223 -0.35 20.22 6.82
N GLN A 224 0.24 21.11 7.64
CA GLN A 224 1.06 20.72 8.78
C GLN A 224 0.25 19.91 9.81
N THR A 225 -1.00 20.33 10.11
CA THR A 225 -1.90 19.58 11.01
C THR A 225 -2.23 18.19 10.46
N GLY A 226 -2.46 18.08 9.14
CA GLY A 226 -2.68 16.80 8.46
C GLY A 226 -1.46 15.88 8.55
N TYR A 227 -0.26 16.42 8.31
CA TYR A 227 1.00 15.69 8.47
C TYR A 227 1.22 15.19 9.90
N GLU A 228 1.06 16.06 10.90
CA GLU A 228 1.21 15.69 12.32
C GLU A 228 0.20 14.63 12.74
N MET A 229 -1.02 14.69 12.22
CA MET A 229 -2.02 13.67 12.47
C MET A 229 -1.62 12.33 11.86
N ALA A 230 -1.12 12.29 10.62
CA ALA A 230 -0.61 11.06 10.00
C ALA A 230 0.54 10.44 10.83
N LYS A 231 1.44 11.27 11.37
CA LYS A 231 2.50 10.80 12.29
C LYS A 231 1.93 10.18 13.55
N LYS A 232 0.86 10.76 14.14
CA LYS A 232 0.16 10.19 15.30
C LYS A 232 -0.55 8.87 14.95
N PHE A 233 -1.04 8.72 13.73
CA PHE A 233 -1.58 7.45 13.20
C PHE A 233 -0.50 6.37 12.96
N GLY A 234 0.78 6.67 13.24
CA GLY A 234 1.88 5.71 13.12
C GLY A 234 2.55 5.66 11.75
N ILE A 235 2.23 6.57 10.83
CA ILE A 235 2.91 6.67 9.54
C ILE A 235 4.31 7.25 9.76
N SER A 236 5.33 6.39 9.68
CA SER A 236 6.73 6.77 9.95
C SER A 236 7.45 7.30 8.71
N THR A 237 7.01 6.91 7.53
CA THR A 237 7.66 7.17 6.24
C THR A 237 7.58 8.60 5.74
N LEU A 238 6.60 9.39 6.22
CA LEU A 238 6.44 10.79 5.84
C LEU A 238 7.53 11.67 6.45
N THR A 239 7.96 12.67 5.67
CA THR A 239 8.86 13.73 6.05
C THR A 239 8.12 15.07 6.16
N LYS A 240 8.78 16.13 6.64
CA LYS A 240 8.18 17.46 6.71
C LYS A 240 7.83 18.04 5.32
N ASP A 241 8.51 17.61 4.28
CA ASP A 241 8.26 18.03 2.91
C ASP A 241 6.95 17.49 2.35
N ASP A 242 6.37 16.45 3.01
CA ASP A 242 5.05 15.91 2.67
C ASP A 242 3.89 16.74 3.24
N ALA A 243 4.16 17.78 4.06
CA ALA A 243 3.15 18.70 4.59
C ALA A 243 2.67 19.70 3.54
N VAL A 244 2.04 19.20 2.48
CA VAL A 244 1.56 19.95 1.32
C VAL A 244 0.05 19.84 1.13
N GLU A 245 -0.53 20.75 0.35
CA GLU A 245 -1.98 20.81 0.05
C GLU A 245 -2.52 19.49 -0.52
N SER A 246 -1.70 18.77 -1.29
CA SER A 246 -2.06 17.47 -1.89
C SER A 246 -1.88 16.26 -0.98
N LEU A 247 -1.41 16.43 0.26
CA LEU A 247 -1.22 15.32 1.21
C LEU A 247 -2.46 14.41 1.35
N PRO A 248 -3.72 14.94 1.41
CA PRO A 248 -4.90 14.08 1.52
C PRO A 248 -5.19 13.24 0.28
N LEU A 249 -4.56 13.54 -0.86
CA LEU A 249 -4.63 12.70 -2.05
C LEU A 249 -3.60 11.55 -2.04
N GLY A 250 -2.80 11.46 -0.98
CA GLY A 250 -1.86 10.37 -0.77
C GLY A 250 -0.60 10.46 -1.63
N VAL A 251 -0.04 11.65 -1.78
CA VAL A 251 1.23 11.88 -2.52
C VAL A 251 2.45 11.34 -1.77
N GLY A 252 2.40 11.27 -0.44
CA GLY A 252 3.42 10.60 0.38
C GLY A 252 3.30 9.07 0.27
N SER A 253 4.41 8.36 0.47
CA SER A 253 4.44 6.89 0.34
C SER A 253 4.43 6.19 1.70
N VAL A 254 3.68 5.09 1.81
CA VAL A 254 3.53 4.30 3.05
C VAL A 254 3.63 2.81 2.77
N SER A 255 3.97 2.02 3.79
CA SER A 255 3.84 0.57 3.70
C SER A 255 2.40 0.11 3.96
N ASN A 256 2.04 -1.05 3.40
CA ASN A 256 0.74 -1.66 3.66
C ASN A 256 0.52 -1.90 5.16
N LEU A 257 1.55 -2.36 5.87
CA LEU A 257 1.51 -2.61 7.31
C LEU A 257 1.24 -1.33 8.12
N GLU A 258 1.91 -0.20 7.81
CA GLU A 258 1.67 1.08 8.49
C GLU A 258 0.26 1.61 8.23
N LEU A 259 -0.23 1.49 6.98
CA LEU A 259 -1.59 1.91 6.63
C LEU A 259 -2.63 1.06 7.36
N THR A 260 -2.39 -0.27 7.52
CA THR A 260 -3.28 -1.15 8.29
C THR A 260 -3.33 -0.73 9.75
N ALA A 261 -2.19 -0.47 10.37
CA ALA A 261 -2.10 -0.01 11.77
C ALA A 261 -2.75 1.38 11.96
N ALA A 262 -2.66 2.26 10.96
CA ALA A 262 -3.33 3.56 11.00
C ALA A 262 -4.86 3.42 10.95
N PHE A 263 -5.39 2.54 10.10
CA PHE A 263 -6.82 2.29 10.02
C PHE A 263 -7.40 1.54 11.22
N GLU A 264 -6.57 0.75 11.94
CA GLU A 264 -6.94 0.09 13.20
C GLU A 264 -7.40 1.09 14.28
N VAL A 265 -6.95 2.33 14.24
CA VAL A 265 -7.28 3.38 15.23
C VAL A 265 -8.78 3.60 15.33
N MET A 266 -9.52 3.61 14.21
CA MET A 266 -10.96 3.87 14.21
C MET A 266 -11.76 2.79 14.95
N PRO A 267 -11.68 1.48 14.60
CA PRO A 267 -12.42 0.44 15.32
C PRO A 267 -11.90 0.25 16.76
N ASN A 268 -10.72 0.77 17.08
CA ASN A 268 -10.11 0.73 18.40
C ASN A 268 -10.32 2.02 19.20
N GLN A 269 -11.46 2.72 18.97
CA GLN A 269 -11.90 3.89 19.74
C GLN A 269 -10.85 5.01 19.81
N GLY A 270 -10.16 5.25 18.70
CA GLY A 270 -9.16 6.31 18.60
C GLY A 270 -7.77 5.96 19.16
N VAL A 271 -7.53 4.72 19.53
CA VAL A 271 -6.25 4.27 20.09
C VAL A 271 -5.42 3.55 19.03
N TYR A 272 -4.23 4.08 18.74
CA TYR A 272 -3.21 3.39 17.97
C TYR A 272 -2.52 2.30 18.78
N LYS A 273 -2.25 1.17 18.16
CA LYS A 273 -1.37 0.11 18.68
C LYS A 273 -0.29 -0.21 17.65
N GLU A 274 0.97 -0.28 18.12
CA GLU A 274 2.09 -0.70 17.30
C GLU A 274 1.87 -2.14 16.81
N PRO A 275 1.98 -2.44 15.50
CA PRO A 275 1.80 -3.79 14.99
C PRO A 275 2.80 -4.77 15.60
N VAL A 276 2.34 -5.94 16.03
CA VAL A 276 3.15 -6.98 16.67
C VAL A 276 3.11 -8.25 15.85
N LEU A 277 4.28 -8.76 15.46
CA LEU A 277 4.47 -9.97 14.68
C LEU A 277 4.83 -11.20 15.52
N TYR A 278 5.29 -10.99 16.75
CA TYR A 278 5.58 -12.03 17.74
C TYR A 278 5.29 -11.52 19.15
N THR A 279 4.99 -12.43 20.07
CA THR A 279 4.71 -12.06 21.47
C THR A 279 5.91 -12.30 22.39
N LYS A 280 6.65 -13.39 22.17
CA LYS A 280 7.85 -13.72 22.95
C LYS A 280 8.84 -14.58 22.16
N ILE A 281 10.08 -14.53 22.59
CA ILE A 281 11.17 -15.38 22.09
C ILE A 281 11.86 -16.02 23.30
N LEU A 282 12.00 -17.33 23.26
CA LEU A 282 12.74 -18.12 24.26
C LEU A 282 14.06 -18.62 23.65
N ASP A 283 15.06 -18.85 24.51
CA ASP A 283 16.29 -19.53 24.14
C ASP A 283 16.09 -21.05 24.08
N GLN A 284 17.17 -21.80 23.81
CA GLN A 284 17.18 -23.26 23.73
C GLN A 284 16.81 -23.94 25.05
N ASP A 285 17.03 -23.26 26.15
CA ASP A 285 16.79 -23.76 27.54
C ASP A 285 15.39 -23.36 28.03
N GLY A 286 14.60 -22.64 27.19
CA GLY A 286 13.28 -22.17 27.53
C GLY A 286 13.23 -20.86 28.32
N ASN A 287 14.35 -20.17 28.49
CA ASN A 287 14.38 -18.89 29.18
C ASN A 287 13.86 -17.78 28.27
N LEU A 288 13.15 -16.81 28.85
CA LEU A 288 12.61 -15.66 28.14
C LEU A 288 13.73 -14.71 27.72
N LEU A 289 13.95 -14.55 26.41
CA LEU A 289 14.88 -13.56 25.85
C LEU A 289 14.21 -12.22 25.55
N LEU A 290 13.04 -12.26 24.94
CA LEU A 290 12.28 -11.06 24.54
C LEU A 290 10.79 -11.29 24.77
N GLU A 291 10.11 -10.26 25.28
CA GLU A 291 8.65 -10.15 25.29
C GLU A 291 8.26 -8.87 24.56
N LYS A 292 7.31 -8.97 23.62
CA LYS A 292 6.83 -7.83 22.86
C LYS A 292 5.37 -7.55 23.20
N LYS A 293 5.12 -6.37 23.76
CA LYS A 293 3.77 -5.79 23.94
C LYS A 293 3.63 -4.59 23.03
N PRO A 294 2.48 -4.38 22.38
CA PRO A 294 2.28 -3.22 21.52
C PRO A 294 2.37 -1.93 22.34
N LYS A 295 3.16 -0.98 21.87
CA LYS A 295 3.06 0.40 22.35
C LYS A 295 1.73 0.97 21.88
N LYS A 296 1.05 1.74 22.73
CA LYS A 296 -0.25 2.33 22.43
C LYS A 296 -0.32 3.79 22.84
N HIS A 297 -1.07 4.57 22.12
CA HIS A 297 -1.39 5.95 22.47
C HIS A 297 -2.73 6.38 21.83
N HIS A 298 -3.36 7.38 22.41
CA HIS A 298 -4.54 8.00 21.81
C HIS A 298 -4.15 8.91 20.66
N VAL A 299 -4.84 8.78 19.52
CA VAL A 299 -4.66 9.58 18.31
C VAL A 299 -5.80 10.58 18.16
N ILE A 300 -7.04 10.10 18.29
CA ILE A 300 -8.29 10.87 18.18
C ILE A 300 -9.26 10.43 19.28
N LYS A 301 -10.27 11.25 19.55
CA LYS A 301 -11.35 10.89 20.47
C LYS A 301 -12.16 9.70 19.95
N ASP A 302 -12.76 8.95 20.85
CA ASP A 302 -13.70 7.87 20.54
C ASP A 302 -14.88 8.35 19.68
N SER A 303 -15.39 9.56 19.96
CA SER A 303 -16.45 10.19 19.17
C SER A 303 -16.00 10.49 17.74
N THR A 304 -14.77 10.96 17.53
CA THR A 304 -14.21 11.19 16.20
C THR A 304 -14.05 9.86 15.45
N ALA A 305 -13.54 8.82 16.12
CA ALA A 305 -13.42 7.47 15.57
C ALA A 305 -14.79 6.90 15.16
N PHE A 306 -15.82 7.08 15.99
CA PHE A 306 -17.20 6.67 15.69
C PHE A 306 -17.75 7.39 14.46
N LEU A 307 -17.59 8.71 14.37
CA LEU A 307 -18.07 9.49 13.22
C LEU A 307 -17.39 9.06 11.92
N LEU A 308 -16.06 8.87 11.93
CA LEU A 308 -15.32 8.36 10.78
C LEU A 308 -15.79 6.96 10.38
N THR A 309 -16.00 6.07 11.34
CA THR A 309 -16.53 4.71 11.09
C THR A 309 -17.88 4.79 10.39
N SER A 310 -18.82 5.59 10.92
CA SER A 310 -20.14 5.78 10.34
C SER A 310 -20.10 6.33 8.91
N ALA A 311 -19.20 7.26 8.62
CA ALA A 311 -19.04 7.79 7.25
C ALA A 311 -18.35 6.76 6.30
N MET A 312 -17.41 5.96 6.81
CA MET A 312 -16.76 4.91 6.03
C MET A 312 -17.62 3.67 5.80
N GLU A 313 -18.65 3.43 6.62
CA GLU A 313 -19.71 2.46 6.30
C GLU A 313 -20.50 2.89 5.04
N ASP A 314 -20.76 4.19 4.87
CA ASP A 314 -21.42 4.70 3.67
C ASP A 314 -20.54 4.53 2.41
N VAL A 315 -19.21 4.57 2.53
CA VAL A 315 -18.29 4.23 1.41
C VAL A 315 -18.56 2.82 0.90
N VAL A 316 -18.74 1.86 1.80
CA VAL A 316 -18.99 0.45 1.46
C VAL A 316 -20.43 0.23 1.01
N LYS A 317 -21.40 0.81 1.67
CA LYS A 317 -22.83 0.60 1.36
C LYS A 317 -23.29 1.35 0.09
N LYS A 318 -22.78 2.56 -0.14
CA LYS A 318 -23.33 3.50 -1.13
C LYS A 318 -22.26 4.08 -2.08
N GLY A 319 -21.01 4.12 -1.63
CA GLY A 319 -19.91 4.85 -2.27
C GLY A 319 -18.98 4.00 -3.12
N SER A 320 -17.72 4.40 -3.14
CA SER A 320 -16.67 3.82 -3.98
C SER A 320 -16.22 2.41 -3.56
N GLY A 321 -16.60 1.94 -2.36
CA GLY A 321 -16.19 0.66 -1.79
C GLY A 321 -17.24 -0.45 -1.85
N LYS A 322 -18.29 -0.35 -2.66
CA LYS A 322 -19.42 -1.30 -2.72
C LYS A 322 -19.01 -2.76 -2.93
N LEU A 323 -17.93 -3.02 -3.65
CA LEU A 323 -17.44 -4.39 -3.88
C LEU A 323 -16.92 -5.08 -2.60
N ALA A 324 -16.66 -4.31 -1.54
CA ALA A 324 -16.24 -4.87 -0.26
C ALA A 324 -17.42 -5.26 0.65
N ASP A 325 -18.67 -4.96 0.27
CA ASP A 325 -19.86 -5.34 1.05
C ASP A 325 -20.20 -6.83 0.83
N PHE A 326 -20.18 -7.60 1.90
CA PHE A 326 -20.59 -9.01 1.90
C PHE A 326 -21.83 -9.27 2.77
N GLU A 327 -22.57 -8.23 3.15
CA GLU A 327 -23.91 -8.24 3.79
C GLU A 327 -24.02 -8.96 5.14
N THR A 328 -23.09 -9.82 5.54
CA THR A 328 -23.17 -10.63 6.77
C THR A 328 -22.68 -9.93 8.03
N MET A 329 -21.89 -8.85 7.87
CA MET A 329 -21.46 -8.00 8.98
C MET A 329 -21.13 -6.58 8.49
N PRO A 330 -21.18 -5.56 9.37
CA PRO A 330 -20.81 -4.20 9.00
C PRO A 330 -19.33 -4.10 8.64
N ILE A 331 -19.06 -3.36 7.56
CA ILE A 331 -17.71 -3.02 7.12
C ILE A 331 -17.62 -1.50 6.98
N ALA A 332 -16.58 -0.92 7.53
CA ALA A 332 -16.19 0.45 7.25
C ALA A 332 -14.84 0.45 6.53
N GLY A 333 -14.68 1.28 5.51
CA GLY A 333 -13.43 1.30 4.77
C GLY A 333 -13.32 2.45 3.78
N LYS A 334 -12.16 2.55 3.16
CA LYS A 334 -11.84 3.57 2.17
C LYS A 334 -11.03 2.99 1.02
N THR A 335 -11.45 3.29 -0.19
CA THR A 335 -10.68 3.02 -1.40
C THR A 335 -9.56 4.03 -1.58
N GLY A 336 -8.48 3.62 -2.21
CA GLY A 336 -7.38 4.47 -2.65
C GLY A 336 -6.93 4.08 -4.06
N THR A 337 -6.58 5.08 -4.85
CA THR A 337 -5.99 4.87 -6.17
C THR A 337 -4.85 5.85 -6.34
N ALA A 338 -3.69 5.37 -6.76
CA ALA A 338 -2.53 6.17 -7.10
C ALA A 338 -2.19 6.01 -8.58
N GLY A 339 -1.67 7.06 -9.20
CA GLY A 339 -1.41 7.13 -10.64
C GLY A 339 -2.33 8.13 -11.34
N THR A 340 -2.32 8.10 -12.68
CA THR A 340 -3.21 8.93 -13.49
C THR A 340 -4.52 8.18 -13.81
N THR A 341 -5.53 8.91 -14.27
CA THR A 341 -6.82 8.33 -14.70
C THR A 341 -6.64 7.27 -15.81
N GLU A 342 -5.58 7.41 -16.63
CA GLU A 342 -5.28 6.52 -17.76
C GLU A 342 -4.35 5.35 -17.36
N ALA A 343 -3.63 5.48 -16.23
CA ALA A 343 -2.66 4.49 -15.75
C ALA A 343 -2.64 4.45 -14.22
N ALA A 344 -3.66 3.86 -13.62
CA ALA A 344 -3.63 3.55 -12.19
C ALA A 344 -2.45 2.60 -11.90
N ARG A 345 -1.57 3.00 -10.96
CA ARG A 345 -0.40 2.20 -10.59
C ARG A 345 -0.67 1.32 -9.39
N ASP A 346 -1.40 1.87 -8.42
CA ASP A 346 -1.70 1.17 -7.17
C ASP A 346 -3.20 1.34 -6.85
N ALA A 347 -3.84 0.24 -6.49
CA ALA A 347 -5.21 0.22 -6.00
C ALA A 347 -5.21 -0.27 -4.56
N TRP A 348 -5.96 0.44 -3.69
CA TRP A 348 -6.00 0.17 -2.27
C TRP A 348 -7.43 0.04 -1.76
N PHE A 349 -7.63 -0.87 -0.84
CA PHE A 349 -8.76 -0.85 0.06
C PHE A 349 -8.25 -1.01 1.49
N ALA A 350 -8.50 -0.02 2.33
CA ALA A 350 -8.22 -0.03 3.76
C ALA A 350 -9.53 -0.06 4.52
N GLY A 351 -9.79 -1.13 5.27
CA GLY A 351 -11.07 -1.28 5.93
C GLY A 351 -11.01 -2.22 7.12
N TYR A 352 -12.13 -2.29 7.84
CA TYR A 352 -12.27 -3.11 9.04
C TYR A 352 -13.71 -3.59 9.24
N THR A 353 -13.80 -4.69 9.93
CA THR A 353 -15.00 -5.26 10.52
C THR A 353 -14.97 -5.02 12.05
N PRO A 354 -15.96 -5.46 12.82
CA PRO A 354 -15.87 -5.43 14.29
C PRO A 354 -14.70 -6.24 14.88
N TYR A 355 -14.01 -7.09 14.11
CA TYR A 355 -13.00 -8.02 14.60
C TYR A 355 -11.60 -7.75 14.08
N TYR A 356 -11.46 -7.41 12.81
CA TYR A 356 -10.16 -7.30 12.14
C TYR A 356 -10.10 -6.06 11.26
N THR A 357 -8.91 -5.46 11.21
CA THR A 357 -8.54 -4.43 10.25
C THR A 357 -7.69 -5.05 9.16
N GLY A 358 -7.99 -4.76 7.90
CA GLY A 358 -7.27 -5.27 6.75
C GLY A 358 -7.00 -4.21 5.70
N VAL A 359 -5.83 -4.28 5.08
CA VAL A 359 -5.46 -3.46 3.92
C VAL A 359 -4.90 -4.34 2.82
N VAL A 360 -5.40 -4.11 1.64
CA VAL A 360 -4.90 -4.71 0.41
C VAL A 360 -4.51 -3.60 -0.57
#